data_146fec4f1c00f7345ec27b0afa82d262
#
_entry.id   146fec4f1c00f7345ec27b0afa82d262
#
_cell.length_a   1.000
_cell.length_b   1.000
_cell.length_c   1.000
_cell.angle_alpha   90.00
_cell.angle_beta   90.00
_cell.angle_gamma   90.00
#
_symmetry.space_group_name_H-M   'P 1'
#
loop_
_entity.id
_entity.type
_entity.pdbx_description
1 polymer ?
#
loop_
_entity_poly.entity_id
_entity_poly.type
_entity_poly.pdbx_seq_one_letter_code
_entity_poly.pdbx_strand_id
1 'polypeptide(L)'
;MGGIFGVVSKKSCTLDVFFGVDYHSHLGTKRGGMAVYGPRGFSRAIHNIENTPFRTKFDGDLDELEGTSGIGCISDNEPQPLLIQSHLGSFAITTVGKINNQDDLIRSAYENGHIHFMEMSGGRINSTELVAALINQKASITEGLQYAQERIDGSMTILILTPEGIYAARDRMGRTPIVIG
;
A
#
# COMPACT_ATOMS: atom_id res chain seq x y z
N MET A 1 8.49 -11.13 3.61
CA MET A 1 9.00 -10.19 2.58
C MET A 1 7.86 -9.85 1.64
N GLY A 2 8.06 -8.93 0.72
CA GLY A 2 7.02 -8.53 -0.22
C GLY A 2 7.62 -7.69 -1.35
N GLY A 3 6.80 -7.41 -2.36
CA GLY A 3 7.17 -6.54 -3.47
C GLY A 3 6.02 -5.59 -3.79
N ILE A 4 6.35 -4.43 -4.33
CA ILE A 4 5.39 -3.41 -4.73
C ILE A 4 5.64 -2.98 -6.17
N PHE A 5 4.57 -2.59 -6.84
CA PHE A 5 4.61 -2.05 -8.19
C PHE A 5 3.62 -0.88 -8.30
N GLY A 6 3.97 0.12 -9.07
CA GLY A 6 3.09 1.26 -9.36
C GLY A 6 3.31 1.77 -10.76
N VAL A 7 2.27 2.26 -11.41
CA VAL A 7 2.31 2.79 -12.77
C VAL A 7 1.30 3.90 -12.97
N VAL A 8 1.71 4.92 -13.72
CA VAL A 8 0.85 5.96 -14.28
C VAL A 8 0.97 5.91 -15.79
N SER A 9 -0.15 5.83 -16.49
CA SER A 9 -0.22 5.62 -17.93
C SER A 9 -1.22 6.57 -18.59
N LYS A 10 -1.05 6.80 -19.88
CA LYS A 10 -2.05 7.49 -20.72
C LYS A 10 -3.21 6.59 -21.17
N LYS A 11 -3.06 5.28 -20.97
CA LYS A 11 -4.05 4.24 -21.32
C LYS A 11 -4.38 3.43 -20.07
N SER A 12 -5.30 2.48 -20.20
CA SER A 12 -5.57 1.53 -19.11
C SER A 12 -4.27 0.89 -18.63
N CYS A 13 -4.03 0.94 -17.33
CA CYS A 13 -2.84 0.41 -16.67
C CYS A 13 -3.06 -0.93 -15.97
N THR A 14 -4.27 -1.49 -16.05
CA THR A 14 -4.64 -2.69 -15.27
C THR A 14 -3.71 -3.85 -15.54
N LEU A 15 -3.42 -4.15 -16.82
CA LEU A 15 -2.48 -5.20 -17.18
C LEU A 15 -1.04 -4.89 -16.77
N ASP A 16 -0.63 -3.63 -16.80
CA ASP A 16 0.72 -3.24 -16.37
C ASP A 16 0.88 -3.47 -14.86
N VAL A 17 -0.14 -3.10 -14.06
CA VAL A 17 -0.15 -3.40 -12.61
C VAL A 17 -0.18 -4.90 -12.38
N PHE A 18 -1.04 -5.63 -13.09
CA PHE A 18 -1.17 -7.09 -12.96
C PHE A 18 0.16 -7.81 -13.21
N PHE A 19 0.82 -7.54 -14.34
CA PHE A 19 2.11 -8.18 -14.66
C PHE A 19 3.25 -7.68 -13.78
N GLY A 20 3.23 -6.39 -13.40
CA GLY A 20 4.21 -5.83 -12.47
C GLY A 20 4.15 -6.47 -11.09
N VAL A 21 2.95 -6.72 -10.57
CA VAL A 21 2.75 -7.42 -9.29
C VAL A 21 3.08 -8.91 -9.43
N ASP A 22 2.65 -9.55 -10.50
CA ASP A 22 2.94 -10.96 -10.78
C ASP A 22 4.45 -11.22 -10.86
N TYR A 23 5.21 -10.32 -11.46
CA TYR A 23 6.67 -10.40 -11.48
C TYR A 23 7.27 -10.49 -10.07
N HIS A 24 6.64 -9.85 -9.08
CA HIS A 24 7.05 -9.89 -7.67
C HIS A 24 6.42 -11.05 -6.88
N SER A 25 5.62 -11.91 -7.50
CA SER A 25 4.90 -12.99 -6.81
C SER A 25 5.81 -14.00 -6.10
N HIS A 26 7.08 -14.09 -6.51
CA HIS A 26 8.10 -14.90 -5.85
C HIS A 26 8.64 -14.30 -4.52
N LEU A 27 8.33 -13.02 -4.22
CA LEU A 27 8.81 -12.31 -3.03
C LEU A 27 7.89 -12.44 -1.82
N GLY A 28 6.69 -12.97 -2.00
CA GLY A 28 5.71 -13.16 -0.94
C GLY A 28 4.75 -14.28 -1.30
N THR A 29 4.12 -14.88 -0.29
CA THR A 29 3.42 -16.15 -0.47
C THR A 29 1.98 -16.14 -0.04
N LYS A 30 1.50 -15.11 0.65
CA LYS A 30 0.17 -15.16 1.29
C LYS A 30 -0.88 -14.27 0.67
N ARG A 31 -0.52 -13.04 0.36
CA ARG A 31 -1.47 -12.03 -0.11
C ARG A 31 -0.96 -11.35 -1.36
N GLY A 32 -1.86 -11.11 -2.28
CA GLY A 32 -1.66 -10.22 -3.41
C GLY A 32 -2.77 -9.18 -3.44
N GLY A 33 -2.46 -7.98 -3.91
CA GLY A 33 -3.45 -6.94 -4.04
C GLY A 33 -3.12 -5.94 -5.11
N MET A 34 -4.15 -5.37 -5.71
CA MET A 34 -4.09 -4.33 -6.73
C MET A 34 -5.13 -3.26 -6.42
N ALA A 35 -4.80 -2.00 -6.65
CA ALA A 35 -5.73 -0.88 -6.66
C ALA A 35 -5.44 -0.01 -7.88
N VAL A 36 -6.49 0.42 -8.56
CA VAL A 36 -6.41 1.34 -9.69
C VAL A 36 -7.32 2.55 -9.47
N TYR A 37 -6.96 3.66 -10.10
CA TYR A 37 -7.77 4.87 -10.15
C TYR A 37 -8.10 5.21 -11.59
N GLY A 38 -9.38 5.43 -11.85
CA GLY A 38 -9.92 5.73 -13.18
C GLY A 38 -11.22 6.51 -13.12
N PRO A 39 -12.00 6.54 -14.23
CA PRO A 39 -13.22 7.34 -14.35
C PRO A 39 -14.29 7.05 -13.29
N ARG A 40 -14.28 5.83 -12.74
CA ARG A 40 -15.20 5.38 -11.68
C ARG A 40 -14.64 5.55 -10.26
N GLY A 41 -13.49 6.24 -10.11
CA GLY A 41 -12.78 6.37 -8.85
C GLY A 41 -11.83 5.19 -8.58
N PHE A 42 -11.64 4.85 -7.31
CA PHE A 42 -10.79 3.74 -6.89
C PHE A 42 -11.51 2.41 -7.01
N SER A 43 -10.82 1.44 -7.59
CA SER A 43 -11.20 0.02 -7.60
C SER A 43 -10.07 -0.80 -7.00
N ARG A 44 -10.40 -1.88 -6.26
CA ARG A 44 -9.42 -2.69 -5.54
C ARG A 44 -9.80 -4.16 -5.55
N ALA A 45 -8.80 -5.03 -5.72
CA ALA A 45 -8.90 -6.46 -5.50
C ALA A 45 -7.77 -6.95 -4.58
N ILE A 46 -8.10 -7.84 -3.64
CA ILE A 46 -7.14 -8.47 -2.72
C ILE A 46 -7.49 -9.95 -2.60
N HIS A 47 -6.48 -10.81 -2.78
CA HIS A 47 -6.66 -12.25 -2.67
C HIS A 47 -5.61 -12.93 -1.81
N ASN A 48 -6.02 -14.06 -1.21
CA ASN A 48 -5.09 -15.03 -0.66
C ASN A 48 -4.50 -15.84 -1.83
N ILE A 49 -3.18 -15.88 -1.92
CA ILE A 49 -2.42 -16.57 -2.96
C ILE A 49 -1.60 -17.76 -2.44
N GLU A 50 -1.85 -18.20 -1.20
CA GLU A 50 -1.10 -19.32 -0.59
C GLU A 50 -1.25 -20.63 -1.37
N ASN A 51 -2.45 -20.91 -1.87
CA ASN A 51 -2.79 -22.19 -2.51
C ASN A 51 -3.09 -22.07 -4.00
N THR A 52 -3.00 -20.87 -4.56
CA THR A 52 -3.33 -20.61 -5.97
C THR A 52 -2.46 -19.46 -6.48
N PRO A 53 -1.80 -19.60 -7.64
CA PRO A 53 -0.96 -18.55 -8.18
C PRO A 53 -1.69 -17.22 -8.34
N PHE A 54 -0.94 -16.11 -8.19
CA PHE A 54 -1.44 -14.76 -8.33
C PHE A 54 -2.29 -14.57 -9.61
N ARG A 55 -1.76 -14.98 -10.77
CA ARG A 55 -2.45 -14.85 -12.06
C ARG A 55 -3.84 -15.45 -12.03
N THR A 56 -3.98 -16.66 -11.52
CA THR A 56 -5.27 -17.37 -11.50
C THR A 56 -6.29 -16.69 -10.59
N LYS A 57 -5.81 -16.09 -9.49
CA LYS A 57 -6.70 -15.42 -8.53
C LYS A 57 -7.22 -14.08 -9.05
N PHE A 58 -6.40 -13.34 -9.80
CA PHE A 58 -6.73 -12.00 -10.27
C PHE A 58 -7.31 -11.94 -11.68
N ASP A 59 -7.32 -13.05 -12.41
CA ASP A 59 -7.82 -13.08 -13.79
C ASP A 59 -9.27 -12.58 -13.94
N GLY A 60 -10.12 -12.95 -13.00
CA GLY A 60 -11.51 -12.51 -12.97
C GLY A 60 -11.74 -11.05 -12.58
N ASP A 61 -10.75 -10.40 -11.93
CA ASP A 61 -10.88 -9.01 -11.49
C ASP A 61 -10.45 -8.00 -12.56
N LEU A 62 -9.73 -8.47 -13.60
CA LEU A 62 -9.14 -7.58 -14.61
C LEU A 62 -10.18 -6.76 -15.37
N ASP A 63 -11.37 -7.31 -15.58
CA ASP A 63 -12.49 -6.62 -16.27
C ASP A 63 -13.15 -5.55 -15.37
N GLU A 64 -13.00 -5.67 -14.06
CA GLU A 64 -13.58 -4.74 -13.08
C GLU A 64 -12.60 -3.61 -12.68
N LEU A 65 -11.31 -3.86 -12.84
CA LEU A 65 -10.24 -2.92 -12.52
C LEU A 65 -9.93 -2.03 -13.73
N GLU A 66 -10.56 -0.85 -13.80
CA GLU A 66 -10.34 0.11 -14.88
C GLU A 66 -9.69 1.39 -14.35
N GLY A 67 -8.51 1.72 -14.86
CA GLY A 67 -7.80 2.93 -14.45
C GLY A 67 -6.57 3.24 -15.30
N THR A 68 -6.09 4.49 -15.18
CA THR A 68 -4.86 4.96 -15.84
C THR A 68 -3.69 5.08 -14.87
N SER A 69 -3.95 4.94 -13.59
CA SER A 69 -2.92 4.85 -12.56
C SER A 69 -3.26 3.72 -11.58
N GLY A 70 -2.24 3.05 -11.09
CA GLY A 70 -2.46 1.91 -10.19
C GLY A 70 -1.23 1.52 -9.41
N ILE A 71 -1.49 0.88 -8.28
CA ILE A 71 -0.48 0.27 -7.41
C ILE A 71 -0.87 -1.16 -7.07
N GLY A 72 0.12 -1.96 -6.73
CA GLY A 72 -0.15 -3.29 -6.24
C GLY A 72 1.01 -3.85 -5.43
N CYS A 73 0.76 -4.93 -4.73
CA CYS A 73 1.73 -5.58 -3.87
C CYS A 73 1.55 -7.08 -3.75
N ILE A 74 2.64 -7.70 -3.37
CA ILE A 74 2.69 -9.04 -2.80
C ILE A 74 3.13 -8.91 -1.35
N SER A 75 2.44 -9.58 -0.44
CA SER A 75 2.70 -9.50 1.00
C SER A 75 2.59 -10.88 1.67
N ASP A 76 3.37 -11.11 2.71
CA ASP A 76 3.29 -12.33 3.52
C ASP A 76 2.30 -12.21 4.68
N ASN A 77 1.85 -11.02 5.03
CA ASN A 77 1.11 -10.83 6.26
C ASN A 77 -0.24 -10.14 6.06
N GLU A 78 -0.26 -8.99 5.45
CA GLU A 78 -1.39 -8.06 5.56
C GLU A 78 -2.12 -7.92 4.23
N PRO A 79 -3.48 -7.86 4.27
CA PRO A 79 -4.25 -7.49 3.10
C PRO A 79 -3.97 -6.02 2.76
N GLN A 80 -3.58 -5.77 1.52
CA GLN A 80 -3.34 -4.43 0.96
C GLN A 80 -3.41 -4.50 -0.58
N PRO A 81 -3.56 -3.36 -1.30
CA PRO A 81 -3.60 -1.97 -0.83
C PRO A 81 -4.80 -1.64 0.06
N LEU A 82 -4.65 -0.68 0.98
CA LEU A 82 -5.76 -0.12 1.74
C LEU A 82 -6.32 1.12 1.05
N LEU A 83 -7.65 1.25 1.00
CA LEU A 83 -8.32 2.48 0.58
C LEU A 83 -8.60 3.32 1.80
N ILE A 84 -8.10 4.55 1.80
CA ILE A 84 -8.19 5.50 2.90
C ILE A 84 -9.00 6.71 2.45
N GLN A 85 -9.93 7.13 3.29
CA GLN A 85 -10.64 8.40 3.18
C GLN A 85 -10.24 9.28 4.35
N SER A 86 -9.67 10.45 4.09
CA SER A 86 -9.20 11.36 5.13
C SER A 86 -9.33 12.81 4.72
N HIS A 87 -8.87 13.74 5.58
CA HIS A 87 -8.77 15.15 5.26
C HIS A 87 -7.77 15.45 4.13
N LEU A 88 -6.86 14.51 3.83
CA LEU A 88 -5.95 14.58 2.69
C LEU A 88 -6.59 14.11 1.37
N GLY A 89 -7.88 13.77 1.40
CA GLY A 89 -8.60 13.18 0.29
C GLY A 89 -8.67 11.65 0.36
N SER A 90 -9.12 11.04 -0.73
CA SER A 90 -9.13 9.60 -0.91
C SER A 90 -7.84 9.14 -1.54
N PHE A 91 -7.25 8.08 -1.03
CA PHE A 91 -6.05 7.47 -1.62
C PHE A 91 -5.99 5.97 -1.34
N ALA A 92 -5.24 5.25 -2.16
CA ALA A 92 -4.85 3.87 -1.89
C ALA A 92 -3.39 3.83 -1.43
N ILE A 93 -3.09 2.99 -0.44
CA ILE A 93 -1.74 2.85 0.10
C ILE A 93 -1.30 1.39 0.16
N THR A 94 -0.05 1.14 -0.20
CA THR A 94 0.61 -0.13 0.03
C THR A 94 2.00 0.08 0.60
N THR A 95 2.42 -0.85 1.46
CA THR A 95 3.71 -0.78 2.14
C THR A 95 4.40 -2.14 2.14
N VAL A 96 5.71 -2.11 2.05
CA VAL A 96 6.57 -3.28 2.26
C VAL A 96 7.71 -2.88 3.19
N GLY A 97 7.90 -3.66 4.24
CA GLY A 97 8.94 -3.40 5.22
C GLY A 97 8.65 -4.04 6.57
N LYS A 98 9.37 -3.59 7.58
CA LYS A 98 9.21 -4.02 8.97
C LYS A 98 9.35 -2.81 9.89
N ILE A 99 8.33 -2.58 10.70
CA ILE A 99 8.31 -1.55 11.74
C ILE A 99 8.74 -2.21 13.06
N ASN A 100 9.87 -1.82 13.61
CA ASN A 100 10.38 -2.39 14.86
C ASN A 100 9.71 -1.78 16.08
N ASN A 101 9.33 -0.49 16.02
CA ASN A 101 8.71 0.28 17.10
C ASN A 101 7.19 0.40 16.95
N GLN A 102 6.53 -0.61 16.37
CA GLN A 102 5.09 -0.56 16.07
C GLN A 102 4.25 -0.29 17.33
N ASP A 103 4.53 -0.98 18.44
CA ASP A 103 3.75 -0.84 19.69
C ASP A 103 3.85 0.57 20.29
N ASP A 104 5.03 1.21 20.19
CA ASP A 104 5.22 2.57 20.66
C ASP A 104 4.50 3.60 19.79
N LEU A 105 4.48 3.38 18.47
CA LEU A 105 3.74 4.22 17.55
C LEU A 105 2.23 4.12 17.76
N ILE A 106 1.72 2.91 18.00
CA ILE A 106 0.30 2.66 18.31
C ILE A 106 -0.08 3.36 19.63
N ARG A 107 0.75 3.20 20.67
CA ARG A 107 0.52 3.86 21.97
C ARG A 107 0.49 5.38 21.81
N SER A 108 1.48 5.96 21.13
CA SER A 108 1.53 7.38 20.85
C SER A 108 0.32 7.87 20.03
N ALA A 109 -0.18 7.06 19.10
CA ALA A 109 -1.38 7.37 18.32
C ALA A 109 -2.63 7.46 19.20
N TYR A 110 -2.79 6.55 20.16
CA TYR A 110 -3.90 6.56 21.11
C TYR A 110 -3.82 7.73 22.11
N GLU A 111 -2.62 8.07 22.58
CA GLU A 111 -2.40 9.19 23.51
C GLU A 111 -2.69 10.55 22.87
N ASN A 112 -2.41 10.70 21.59
CA ASN A 112 -2.54 11.97 20.87
C ASN A 112 -3.91 12.25 20.25
N GLY A 113 -4.87 11.32 20.34
CA GLY A 113 -6.19 11.58 19.81
C GLY A 113 -7.04 10.33 19.55
N HIS A 114 -8.23 10.55 19.04
CA HIS A 114 -9.23 9.52 18.77
C HIS A 114 -8.94 8.75 17.47
N ILE A 115 -7.84 8.00 17.44
CA ILE A 115 -7.48 7.17 16.30
C ILE A 115 -8.08 5.77 16.50
N HIS A 116 -8.73 5.27 15.47
CA HIS A 116 -9.24 3.92 15.40
C HIS A 116 -8.47 3.16 14.32
N PHE A 117 -8.05 1.94 14.62
CA PHE A 117 -7.52 1.02 13.64
C PHE A 117 -8.60 -0.01 13.31
N MET A 118 -8.94 -0.12 12.03
CA MET A 118 -10.03 -0.96 11.54
C MET A 118 -9.54 -2.29 10.95
N GLU A 119 -8.31 -2.28 10.42
CA GLU A 119 -7.72 -3.45 9.78
C GLU A 119 -6.83 -4.20 10.76
N MET A 120 -7.25 -5.40 11.13
CA MET A 120 -6.48 -6.28 12.00
C MET A 120 -6.17 -7.60 11.30
N SER A 121 -4.93 -8.05 11.41
CA SER A 121 -4.49 -9.33 10.90
C SER A 121 -3.89 -10.18 12.03
N GLY A 122 -4.52 -11.33 12.33
CA GLY A 122 -4.04 -12.22 13.39
C GLY A 122 -3.98 -11.57 14.78
N GLY A 123 -4.94 -10.67 15.09
CA GLY A 123 -4.99 -9.95 16.36
C GLY A 123 -4.02 -8.77 16.48
N ARG A 124 -3.35 -8.39 15.38
CA ARG A 124 -2.44 -7.25 15.31
C ARG A 124 -3.00 -6.18 14.38
N ILE A 125 -2.69 -4.92 14.69
CA ILE A 125 -3.00 -3.79 13.81
C ILE A 125 -2.20 -3.93 12.52
N ASN A 126 -2.86 -3.68 11.39
CA ASN A 126 -2.24 -3.68 10.08
C ASN A 126 -1.18 -2.56 10.00
N SER A 127 0.06 -2.94 9.67
CA SER A 127 1.19 -1.98 9.62
C SER A 127 0.99 -0.91 8.54
N THR A 128 0.31 -1.25 7.44
CA THR A 128 -0.02 -0.29 6.38
C THR A 128 -1.02 0.75 6.87
N GLU A 129 -2.02 0.34 7.67
CA GLU A 129 -2.96 1.27 8.30
C GLU A 129 -2.25 2.18 9.32
N LEU A 130 -1.31 1.65 10.10
CA LEU A 130 -0.49 2.46 11.00
C LEU A 130 0.30 3.53 10.25
N VAL A 131 0.90 3.18 9.11
CA VAL A 131 1.61 4.15 8.25
C VAL A 131 0.64 5.21 7.73
N ALA A 132 -0.55 4.82 7.27
CA ALA A 132 -1.59 5.76 6.85
C ALA A 132 -2.01 6.70 7.99
N ALA A 133 -2.15 6.18 9.21
CA ALA A 133 -2.46 6.98 10.40
C ALA A 133 -1.37 8.00 10.74
N LEU A 134 -0.08 7.66 10.56
CA LEU A 134 1.02 8.60 10.71
C LEU A 134 0.96 9.70 9.65
N ILE A 135 0.72 9.34 8.40
CA ILE A 135 0.60 10.29 7.29
C ILE A 135 -0.55 11.27 7.53
N ASN A 136 -1.68 10.77 8.00
CA ASN A 136 -2.87 11.57 8.28
C ASN A 136 -2.72 12.56 9.47
N GLN A 137 -1.62 12.53 10.21
CA GLN A 137 -1.34 13.54 11.24
C GLN A 137 -0.81 14.86 10.69
N LYS A 138 -0.58 14.95 9.37
CA LYS A 138 0.01 16.12 8.72
C LYS A 138 -0.96 16.77 7.73
N ALA A 139 -0.62 17.98 7.29
CA ALA A 139 -1.47 18.77 6.42
C ALA A 139 -1.39 18.36 4.93
N SER A 140 -0.36 17.60 4.56
CA SER A 140 -0.17 17.10 3.20
C SER A 140 0.42 15.69 3.19
N ILE A 141 0.22 14.95 2.09
CA ILE A 141 0.82 13.62 1.90
C ILE A 141 2.34 13.67 2.00
N THR A 142 2.98 14.69 1.43
CA THR A 142 4.43 14.84 1.46
C THR A 142 4.95 15.04 2.88
N GLU A 143 4.34 15.94 3.66
CA GLU A 143 4.69 16.13 5.08
C GLU A 143 4.41 14.87 5.90
N GLY A 144 3.32 14.18 5.59
CA GLY A 144 2.96 12.91 6.22
C GLY A 144 3.98 11.81 5.96
N LEU A 145 4.46 11.70 4.72
CA LEU A 145 5.52 10.75 4.37
C LEU A 145 6.84 11.07 5.08
N GLN A 146 7.24 12.35 5.14
CA GLN A 146 8.42 12.77 5.90
C GLN A 146 8.28 12.43 7.38
N TYR A 147 7.13 12.71 7.96
CA TYR A 147 6.84 12.37 9.36
C TYR A 147 6.89 10.87 9.62
N ALA A 148 6.30 10.07 8.74
CA ALA A 148 6.36 8.61 8.85
C ALA A 148 7.82 8.10 8.78
N GLN A 149 8.63 8.64 7.84
CA GLN A 149 10.05 8.32 7.73
C GLN A 149 10.86 8.66 8.99
N GLU A 150 10.52 9.73 9.69
CA GLU A 150 11.18 10.14 10.94
C GLU A 150 10.78 9.29 12.14
N ARG A 151 9.52 8.84 12.18
CA ARG A 151 8.95 8.13 13.32
C ARG A 151 9.16 6.62 13.28
N ILE A 152 9.23 6.05 12.08
CA ILE A 152 9.38 4.60 11.91
C ILE A 152 10.83 4.19 12.13
N ASP A 153 11.04 3.32 13.13
CA ASP A 153 12.27 2.54 13.24
C ASP A 153 12.09 1.22 12.50
N GLY A 154 12.92 1.02 11.47
CA GLY A 154 12.85 -0.17 10.63
C GLY A 154 13.08 0.12 9.16
N SER A 155 12.60 -0.78 8.31
CA SER A 155 12.58 -0.60 6.85
C SER A 155 11.15 -0.37 6.39
N MET A 156 10.94 0.58 5.47
CA MET A 156 9.62 0.84 4.93
C MET A 156 9.70 1.44 3.53
N THR A 157 9.04 0.80 2.59
CA THR A 157 8.77 1.34 1.26
C THR A 157 7.27 1.53 1.11
N ILE A 158 6.86 2.68 0.64
CA ILE A 158 5.47 3.13 0.59
C ILE A 158 5.14 3.56 -0.83
N LEU A 159 4.00 3.10 -1.37
CA LEU A 159 3.35 3.71 -2.52
C LEU A 159 1.97 4.22 -2.11
N ILE A 160 1.64 5.44 -2.52
CA ILE A 160 0.33 6.05 -2.34
C ILE A 160 -0.20 6.45 -3.70
N LEU A 161 -1.34 5.88 -4.09
CA LEU A 161 -2.08 6.24 -5.28
C LEU A 161 -3.13 7.26 -4.93
N THR A 162 -3.08 8.42 -5.57
CA THR A 162 -4.08 9.49 -5.48
C THR A 162 -4.71 9.74 -6.84
N PRO A 163 -5.79 10.54 -6.93
CA PRO A 163 -6.34 10.98 -8.22
C PRO A 163 -5.32 11.71 -9.11
N GLU A 164 -4.33 12.38 -8.50
CA GLU A 164 -3.31 13.18 -9.21
C GLU A 164 -2.09 12.37 -9.64
N GLY A 165 -1.88 11.18 -9.06
CA GLY A 165 -0.73 10.34 -9.38
C GLY A 165 -0.25 9.49 -8.22
N ILE A 166 1.00 9.06 -8.26
CA ILE A 166 1.60 8.16 -7.28
C ILE A 166 2.73 8.86 -6.53
N TYR A 167 2.66 8.80 -5.20
CA TYR A 167 3.78 9.11 -4.32
C TYR A 167 4.52 7.82 -4.01
N ALA A 168 5.86 7.88 -4.06
CA ALA A 168 6.74 6.77 -3.68
C ALA A 168 7.74 7.25 -2.64
N ALA A 169 7.85 6.52 -1.53
CA ALA A 169 8.78 6.84 -0.47
C ALA A 169 9.45 5.58 0.07
N ARG A 170 10.66 5.72 0.58
CA ARG A 170 11.40 4.66 1.27
C ARG A 170 11.88 5.13 2.63
N ASP A 171 12.32 4.22 3.49
CA ASP A 171 12.91 4.58 4.77
C ASP A 171 14.19 5.42 4.60
N ARG A 172 14.54 6.18 5.64
CA ARG A 172 15.68 7.12 5.63
C ARG A 172 17.01 6.45 5.27
N MET A 173 17.18 5.18 5.62
CA MET A 173 18.40 4.42 5.33
C MET A 173 18.40 3.80 3.93
N GLY A 174 17.25 3.82 3.25
CA GLY A 174 17.12 3.27 1.90
C GLY A 174 17.35 1.76 1.82
N ARG A 175 16.95 1.02 2.86
CA ARG A 175 17.19 -0.43 2.95
C ARG A 175 16.45 -1.22 1.88
N THR A 176 15.29 -0.74 1.46
CA THR A 176 14.54 -1.33 0.37
C THR A 176 14.61 -0.41 -0.85
N PRO A 177 15.13 -0.87 -1.99
CA PRO A 177 15.27 -0.03 -3.17
C PRO A 177 13.91 0.30 -3.80
N ILE A 178 13.80 1.50 -4.36
CA ILE A 178 12.75 1.89 -5.32
C ILE A 178 13.45 2.22 -6.63
N VAL A 179 12.93 1.68 -7.71
CA VAL A 179 13.36 2.02 -9.08
C VAL A 179 12.23 2.79 -9.74
N ILE A 180 12.54 3.92 -10.35
CA ILE A 180 11.61 4.77 -11.10
C ILE A 180 12.08 4.75 -12.55
N GLY A 181 11.20 4.40 -13.46
CA GLY A 181 11.44 4.36 -14.91
C GLY A 181 10.59 5.34 -15.70
#